data_14ee6135e53777c43cd30ca69aa2456d
#
_entry.id   14ee6135e53777c43cd30ca69aa2456d
#
_cell.length_a   1.000
_cell.length_b   1.000
_cell.length_c   1.000
_cell.angle_alpha   90.00
_cell.angle_beta   90.00
_cell.angle_gamma   90.00
#
_symmetry.space_group_name_H-M   'P 1'
#
loop_
_entity.id
_entity.type
_entity.pdbx_description
1 polymer ?
#
loop_
_entity_poly.entity_id
_entity_poly.type
_entity_poly.pdbx_seq_one_letter_code
_entity_poly.pdbx_strand_id
1 'polypeptide(L)'
;LGFSKKINFDLINIEEYKNIILLAGHSSVQMCEYNKKNAWKNNVTYFYNLCEKLRDDQLLIYASSASVYGKKTDLCEEHQINLNPINHYDLTKLNIDIIANKFIGDGKNIVGLRFGTVNGYSKNIRSDLMINSMVYSYKTQGFIETANDWIKRPILGTQDLVDAIDHILKHDQIHTGQFNICSFNSTVSDIANTISKKVGCKIIKKENSKKVYDFKISNSKFEKIYGFKFKQDISSVIDSVINSDISLFNERSGRFHDRLLNDHL
;
A
#
# COMPACT_ATOMS: atom_id res chain seq x y z
N LEU A 1 -1.88 -12.31 -16.59
CA LEU A 1 -0.85 -13.15 -15.97
C LEU A 1 -1.32 -13.51 -14.57
N GLY A 2 -1.71 -14.78 -14.37
CA GLY A 2 -2.24 -15.26 -13.09
C GLY A 2 -1.16 -15.23 -12.01
N PHE A 3 -1.45 -14.60 -10.89
CA PHE A 3 -0.60 -14.53 -9.69
C PHE A 3 -0.55 -15.86 -8.91
N SER A 4 -0.57 -17.00 -9.59
CA SER A 4 -0.61 -18.33 -8.95
C SER A 4 0.75 -19.06 -8.88
N LYS A 5 1.84 -18.45 -9.33
CA LYS A 5 3.15 -19.07 -9.14
C LYS A 5 3.74 -18.56 -7.82
N LYS A 6 3.97 -19.49 -6.87
CA LYS A 6 4.88 -19.24 -5.75
C LYS A 6 6.21 -18.78 -6.37
N ILE A 7 6.56 -17.51 -6.15
CA ILE A 7 7.87 -17.03 -6.55
C ILE A 7 8.82 -17.63 -5.53
N ASN A 8 9.63 -18.57 -5.97
CA ASN A 8 10.76 -19.02 -5.17
C ASN A 8 11.86 -17.96 -5.30
N PHE A 9 12.02 -17.13 -4.28
CA PHE A 9 13.04 -16.09 -4.25
C PHE A 9 14.47 -16.63 -4.40
N ASP A 10 14.69 -17.90 -4.05
CA ASP A 10 15.99 -18.56 -4.23
C ASP A 10 16.33 -18.84 -5.70
N LEU A 11 15.32 -18.79 -6.61
CA LEU A 11 15.52 -18.96 -8.05
C LEU A 11 15.67 -17.63 -8.81
N ILE A 12 15.53 -16.49 -8.14
CA ILE A 12 15.72 -15.20 -8.77
C ILE A 12 17.19 -14.82 -8.64
N ASN A 13 17.90 -14.79 -9.77
CA ASN A 13 19.24 -14.21 -9.82
C ASN A 13 19.14 -12.69 -9.80
N ILE A 14 19.22 -12.09 -8.61
CA ILE A 14 19.16 -10.63 -8.45
C ILE A 14 20.44 -9.93 -8.91
N GLU A 15 21.52 -10.66 -9.09
CA GLU A 15 22.84 -10.12 -9.51
C GLU A 15 22.81 -9.47 -10.89
N GLU A 16 21.87 -9.92 -11.75
CA GLU A 16 21.72 -9.38 -13.11
C GLU A 16 21.05 -7.99 -13.18
N TYR A 17 20.44 -7.54 -12.07
CA TYR A 17 19.62 -6.33 -12.05
C TYR A 17 20.28 -5.23 -11.23
N LYS A 18 20.38 -4.03 -11.80
CA LYS A 18 20.83 -2.83 -11.09
C LYS A 18 19.76 -2.28 -10.13
N ASN A 19 18.50 -2.34 -10.54
CA ASN A 19 17.38 -1.83 -9.79
C ASN A 19 16.40 -2.96 -9.48
N ILE A 20 15.99 -3.08 -8.22
CA ILE A 20 15.07 -4.09 -7.71
C ILE A 20 13.87 -3.37 -7.09
N ILE A 21 12.66 -3.70 -7.55
CA ILE A 21 11.42 -3.14 -7.02
C ILE A 21 10.62 -4.27 -6.36
N LEU A 22 10.57 -4.28 -5.02
CA LEU A 22 9.86 -5.29 -4.25
C LEU A 22 8.49 -4.78 -3.80
N LEU A 23 7.45 -5.12 -4.56
CA LEU A 23 6.05 -4.85 -4.21
C LEU A 23 5.31 -6.13 -3.78
N ALA A 24 5.94 -7.30 -3.92
CA ALA A 24 5.37 -8.58 -3.55
C ALA A 24 5.33 -8.78 -2.03
N GLY A 25 4.29 -9.46 -1.54
CA GLY A 25 4.13 -9.80 -0.14
C GLY A 25 2.69 -9.95 0.30
N HIS A 26 2.48 -10.31 1.57
CA HIS A 26 1.16 -10.29 2.20
C HIS A 26 0.76 -8.82 2.45
N SER A 27 -0.19 -8.31 1.67
CA SER A 27 -0.49 -6.88 1.54
C SER A 27 -1.81 -6.45 2.21
N SER A 28 -2.36 -7.25 3.11
CA SER A 28 -3.55 -6.88 3.89
C SER A 28 -3.48 -7.39 5.32
N VAL A 29 -4.20 -6.72 6.22
CA VAL A 29 -4.34 -7.15 7.62
C VAL A 29 -4.94 -8.56 7.68
N GLN A 30 -6.00 -8.82 6.90
CA GLN A 30 -6.66 -10.11 6.87
C GLN A 30 -5.72 -11.25 6.46
N MET A 31 -4.92 -11.06 5.40
CA MET A 31 -3.92 -12.04 4.98
C MET A 31 -2.91 -12.37 6.07
N CYS A 32 -2.41 -11.33 6.74
CA CYS A 32 -1.38 -11.49 7.76
C CYS A 32 -1.93 -12.10 9.06
N GLU A 33 -3.16 -11.77 9.45
CA GLU A 33 -3.80 -12.35 10.63
C GLU A 33 -4.19 -13.83 10.41
N TYR A 34 -4.61 -14.19 9.20
CA TYR A 34 -4.99 -15.56 8.86
C TYR A 34 -3.83 -16.55 9.02
N ASN A 35 -2.64 -16.20 8.53
CA ASN A 35 -1.45 -17.04 8.67
C ASN A 35 -0.22 -16.18 9.00
N LYS A 36 -0.06 -15.91 10.29
CA LYS A 36 1.01 -15.06 10.83
C LYS A 36 2.41 -15.57 10.48
N LYS A 37 2.61 -16.89 10.53
CA LYS A 37 3.90 -17.53 10.22
C LYS A 37 4.29 -17.30 8.76
N ASN A 38 3.38 -17.55 7.83
CA ASN A 38 3.64 -17.33 6.40
C ASN A 38 3.77 -15.84 6.08
N ALA A 39 2.98 -14.99 6.72
CA ALA A 39 3.10 -13.54 6.56
C ALA A 39 4.48 -13.04 7.00
N TRP A 40 4.97 -13.52 8.13
CA TRP A 40 6.32 -13.21 8.62
C TRP A 40 7.39 -13.70 7.64
N LYS A 41 7.33 -14.98 7.23
CA LYS A 41 8.27 -15.56 6.27
C LYS A 41 8.32 -14.75 4.98
N ASN A 42 7.14 -14.44 4.40
CA ASN A 42 7.06 -13.77 3.09
C ASN A 42 7.39 -12.27 3.16
N ASN A 43 7.01 -11.58 4.23
CA ASN A 43 7.25 -10.15 4.33
C ASN A 43 8.61 -9.82 4.97
N VAL A 44 9.01 -10.57 6.01
CA VAL A 44 10.18 -10.21 6.82
C VAL A 44 11.40 -11.06 6.48
N THR A 45 11.28 -12.41 6.56
CA THR A 45 12.43 -13.28 6.33
C THR A 45 12.97 -13.16 4.89
N TYR A 46 12.09 -13.18 3.90
CA TYR A 46 12.52 -13.03 2.51
C TYR A 46 13.07 -11.64 2.20
N PHE A 47 12.55 -10.59 2.84
CA PHE A 47 13.10 -9.25 2.72
C PHE A 47 14.53 -9.17 3.29
N TYR A 48 14.75 -9.75 4.48
CA TYR A 48 16.07 -9.83 5.09
C TYR A 48 17.07 -10.55 4.15
N ASN A 49 16.71 -11.75 3.66
CA ASN A 49 17.55 -12.52 2.75
C ASN A 49 17.85 -11.77 1.43
N LEU A 50 16.90 -10.99 0.94
CA LEU A 50 17.12 -10.14 -0.22
C LEU A 50 18.15 -9.04 0.07
N CYS A 51 18.01 -8.36 1.23
CA CYS A 51 18.95 -7.32 1.63
C CYS A 51 20.39 -7.85 1.82
N GLU A 52 20.54 -9.07 2.36
CA GLU A 52 21.86 -9.73 2.47
C GLU A 52 22.55 -9.98 1.12
N LYS A 53 21.76 -10.26 0.08
CA LYS A 53 22.28 -10.53 -1.27
C LYS A 53 22.51 -9.27 -2.11
N LEU A 54 22.12 -8.07 -1.62
CA LEU A 54 22.30 -6.83 -2.38
C LEU A 54 23.79 -6.48 -2.53
N ARG A 55 24.20 -6.14 -3.75
CA ARG A 55 25.49 -5.50 -3.98
C ARG A 55 25.40 -4.00 -3.66
N ASP A 56 26.53 -3.35 -3.45
CA ASP A 56 26.59 -1.93 -3.06
C ASP A 56 26.15 -1.00 -4.21
N ASP A 57 26.25 -1.48 -5.47
CA ASP A 57 25.83 -0.73 -6.67
C ASP A 57 24.36 -0.91 -7.05
N GLN A 58 23.62 -1.78 -6.35
CA GLN A 58 22.19 -2.04 -6.60
C GLN A 58 21.30 -1.12 -5.79
N LEU A 59 20.16 -0.74 -6.38
CA LEU A 59 19.08 -0.03 -5.69
C LEU A 59 17.92 -0.98 -5.40
N LEU A 60 17.51 -1.06 -4.12
CA LEU A 60 16.27 -1.71 -3.72
C LEU A 60 15.21 -0.67 -3.36
N ILE A 61 14.08 -0.68 -4.07
CA ILE A 61 12.87 0.06 -3.69
C ILE A 61 11.86 -0.95 -3.15
N TYR A 62 11.33 -0.74 -1.93
CA TYR A 62 10.36 -1.67 -1.35
C TYR A 62 9.08 -1.01 -0.85
N ALA A 63 7.97 -1.77 -0.89
CA ALA A 63 6.68 -1.35 -0.38
C ALA A 63 6.61 -1.52 1.14
N SER A 64 6.75 -0.41 1.88
CA SER A 64 6.34 -0.28 3.26
C SER A 64 4.87 0.19 3.33
N SER A 65 4.41 0.64 4.47
CA SER A 65 3.03 1.08 4.68
C SER A 65 2.95 2.20 5.72
N ALA A 66 2.11 3.18 5.47
CA ALA A 66 1.77 4.20 6.47
C ALA A 66 1.07 3.60 7.72
N SER A 67 0.57 2.37 7.65
CA SER A 67 -0.03 1.68 8.79
C SER A 67 0.93 1.43 9.97
N VAL A 68 2.24 1.54 9.76
CA VAL A 68 3.27 1.46 10.82
C VAL A 68 3.08 2.54 11.90
N TYR A 69 2.41 3.64 11.57
CA TYR A 69 2.07 4.70 12.53
C TYR A 69 0.99 4.28 13.53
N GLY A 70 0.16 3.28 13.18
CA GLY A 70 -0.83 2.70 14.08
C GLY A 70 -1.95 3.66 14.47
N LYS A 71 -2.19 3.82 15.78
CA LYS A 71 -3.27 4.65 16.34
C LYS A 71 -2.84 6.11 16.55
N LYS A 72 -2.36 6.77 15.53
CA LYS A 72 -2.15 8.22 15.59
C LYS A 72 -3.33 8.93 14.95
N THR A 73 -3.67 10.12 15.46
CA THR A 73 -4.77 10.95 14.93
C THR A 73 -4.24 12.17 14.19
N ASP A 74 -2.94 12.45 14.32
CA ASP A 74 -2.29 13.63 13.77
C ASP A 74 -1.64 13.37 12.41
N LEU A 75 -1.00 14.41 11.87
CA LEU A 75 -0.16 14.32 10.71
C LEU A 75 1.11 13.52 11.05
N CYS A 76 1.31 12.38 10.38
CA CYS A 76 2.46 11.52 10.61
C CYS A 76 3.59 11.85 9.65
N GLU A 77 4.81 11.91 10.19
CA GLU A 77 6.05 12.19 9.45
C GLU A 77 7.11 11.13 9.77
N GLU A 78 8.08 10.96 8.88
CA GLU A 78 9.06 9.86 8.94
C GLU A 78 10.02 9.94 10.13
N HIS A 79 10.26 11.13 10.68
CA HIS A 79 11.11 11.33 11.85
C HIS A 79 10.47 10.83 13.16
N GLN A 80 9.18 10.52 13.17
CA GLN A 80 8.48 10.03 14.35
C GLN A 80 8.94 8.60 14.68
N ILE A 81 9.59 8.44 15.83
CA ILE A 81 10.15 7.16 16.30
C ILE A 81 9.13 6.28 17.05
N ASN A 82 8.07 6.89 17.61
CA ASN A 82 7.04 6.17 18.36
C ASN A 82 6.02 5.54 17.40
N LEU A 83 6.43 4.53 16.67
CA LEU A 83 5.57 3.74 15.80
C LEU A 83 4.82 2.71 16.64
N ASN A 84 3.51 2.55 16.38
CA ASN A 84 2.65 1.70 17.19
C ASN A 84 1.81 0.75 16.31
N PRO A 85 2.41 -0.33 15.78
CA PRO A 85 1.69 -1.32 14.98
C PRO A 85 0.57 -1.95 15.80
N ILE A 86 -0.63 -2.07 15.20
CA ILE A 86 -1.83 -2.54 15.91
C ILE A 86 -2.30 -3.93 15.46
N ASN A 87 -1.63 -4.52 14.50
CA ASN A 87 -1.90 -5.85 13.98
C ASN A 87 -0.63 -6.46 13.35
N HIS A 88 -0.73 -7.72 12.93
CA HIS A 88 0.43 -8.45 12.40
C HIS A 88 0.95 -7.91 11.07
N TYR A 89 0.08 -7.37 10.20
CA TYR A 89 0.51 -6.70 8.96
C TYR A 89 1.40 -5.50 9.26
N ASP A 90 0.96 -4.61 10.15
CA ASP A 90 1.74 -3.42 10.55
C ASP A 90 3.08 -3.82 11.16
N LEU A 91 3.07 -4.88 11.99
CA LEU A 91 4.29 -5.40 12.60
C LEU A 91 5.28 -5.90 11.54
N THR A 92 4.81 -6.61 10.52
CA THR A 92 5.70 -7.04 9.42
C THR A 92 6.27 -5.85 8.65
N LYS A 93 5.47 -4.79 8.40
CA LYS A 93 5.92 -3.60 7.69
C LYS A 93 6.90 -2.76 8.52
N LEU A 94 6.68 -2.65 9.81
CA LEU A 94 7.65 -2.02 10.72
C LEU A 94 8.98 -2.78 10.75
N ASN A 95 8.94 -4.11 10.80
CA ASN A 95 10.17 -4.91 10.84
C ASN A 95 10.99 -4.79 9.55
N ILE A 96 10.38 -4.72 8.37
CA ILE A 96 11.15 -4.46 7.14
C ILE A 96 11.76 -3.06 7.12
N ASP A 97 11.11 -2.05 7.70
CA ASP A 97 11.71 -0.71 7.84
C ASP A 97 12.93 -0.75 8.78
N ILE A 98 12.87 -1.50 9.89
CA ILE A 98 14.01 -1.70 10.82
C ILE A 98 15.16 -2.44 10.12
N ILE A 99 14.86 -3.51 9.40
CA ILE A 99 15.86 -4.28 8.62
C ILE A 99 16.51 -3.38 7.57
N ALA A 100 15.70 -2.62 6.81
CA ALA A 100 16.21 -1.69 5.82
C ALA A 100 17.18 -0.68 6.44
N ASN A 101 16.84 -0.09 7.59
CA ASN A 101 17.72 0.87 8.27
C ASN A 101 19.06 0.24 8.68
N LYS A 102 19.07 -1.02 9.12
CA LYS A 102 20.32 -1.75 9.39
C LYS A 102 21.20 -1.80 8.14
N PHE A 103 20.66 -2.31 7.02
CA PHE A 103 21.42 -2.46 5.78
C PHE A 103 21.80 -1.13 5.13
N ILE A 104 21.01 -0.07 5.31
CA ILE A 104 21.38 1.31 4.93
C ILE A 104 22.60 1.76 5.75
N GLY A 105 22.62 1.48 7.05
CA GLY A 105 23.77 1.72 7.91
C GLY A 105 25.04 0.94 7.48
N ASP A 106 24.84 -0.22 6.87
CA ASP A 106 25.91 -1.05 6.28
C ASP A 106 26.28 -0.60 4.83
N GLY A 107 25.75 0.52 4.33
CA GLY A 107 26.09 1.13 3.04
C GLY A 107 25.22 0.70 1.85
N LYS A 108 24.12 -0.06 2.07
CA LYS A 108 23.24 -0.50 0.96
C LYS A 108 22.29 0.62 0.51
N ASN A 109 22.01 0.66 -0.79
CA ASN A 109 21.09 1.63 -1.39
C ASN A 109 19.63 1.10 -1.31
N ILE A 110 18.92 1.48 -0.26
CA ILE A 110 17.56 1.01 -0.01
C ILE A 110 16.61 2.19 0.20
N VAL A 111 15.48 2.18 -0.52
CA VAL A 111 14.41 3.18 -0.45
C VAL A 111 13.12 2.50 -0.07
N GLY A 112 12.60 2.81 1.10
CA GLY A 112 11.31 2.32 1.59
C GLY A 112 10.20 3.33 1.34
N LEU A 113 9.11 2.89 0.73
CA LEU A 113 7.96 3.74 0.46
C LEU A 113 6.81 3.35 1.39
N ARG A 114 6.50 4.19 2.38
CA ARG A 114 5.35 4.04 3.28
C ARG A 114 4.09 4.49 2.56
N PHE A 115 3.44 3.56 1.88
CA PHE A 115 2.24 3.85 1.08
C PHE A 115 1.07 4.28 1.94
N GLY A 116 0.36 5.35 1.51
CA GLY A 116 -1.04 5.53 1.80
C GLY A 116 -1.88 4.37 1.23
N THR A 117 -3.19 4.39 1.43
CA THR A 117 -4.07 3.38 0.85
C THR A 117 -4.10 3.53 -0.67
N VAL A 118 -3.55 2.55 -1.40
CA VAL A 118 -3.44 2.61 -2.87
C VAL A 118 -4.81 2.38 -3.50
N ASN A 119 -5.31 3.35 -4.27
CA ASN A 119 -6.58 3.28 -4.98
C ASN A 119 -6.39 3.77 -6.42
N GLY A 120 -7.28 3.36 -7.32
CA GLY A 120 -7.23 3.79 -8.70
C GLY A 120 -7.28 2.63 -9.68
N TYR A 121 -7.20 2.96 -10.96
CA TYR A 121 -7.21 2.00 -12.05
C TYR A 121 -6.00 1.06 -12.01
N SER A 122 -6.26 -0.21 -12.24
CA SER A 122 -5.26 -1.22 -12.57
C SER A 122 -5.93 -2.39 -13.32
N LYS A 123 -5.13 -3.24 -13.97
CA LYS A 123 -5.65 -4.48 -14.57
C LYS A 123 -6.12 -5.51 -13.53
N ASN A 124 -5.98 -5.21 -12.24
CA ASN A 124 -6.36 -6.07 -11.12
C ASN A 124 -6.72 -5.17 -9.92
N ILE A 125 -7.92 -4.57 -9.98
CA ILE A 125 -8.40 -3.62 -8.96
C ILE A 125 -8.81 -4.39 -7.70
N ARG A 126 -8.25 -4.02 -6.57
CA ARG A 126 -8.65 -4.57 -5.27
C ARG A 126 -9.97 -3.96 -4.83
N SER A 127 -11.03 -4.77 -4.75
CA SER A 127 -12.36 -4.34 -4.31
C SER A 127 -12.49 -4.06 -2.81
N ASP A 128 -11.47 -4.44 -2.00
CA ASP A 128 -11.44 -4.25 -0.54
C ASP A 128 -10.81 -2.92 -0.07
N LEU A 129 -10.31 -2.09 -0.98
CA LEU A 129 -9.70 -0.80 -0.67
C LEU A 129 -10.72 0.35 -0.80
N MET A 130 -10.64 1.33 0.08
CA MET A 130 -11.66 2.36 0.35
C MET A 130 -12.41 2.89 -0.89
N ILE A 131 -11.73 3.62 -1.80
CA ILE A 131 -12.39 4.18 -3.00
C ILE A 131 -12.86 3.06 -3.92
N ASN A 132 -11.98 2.08 -4.15
CA ASN A 132 -12.30 0.94 -5.01
C ASN A 132 -13.52 0.16 -4.49
N SER A 133 -13.60 -0.05 -3.16
CA SER A 133 -14.72 -0.73 -2.49
C SER A 133 -16.04 0.02 -2.65
N MET A 134 -16.03 1.34 -2.48
CA MET A 134 -17.22 2.17 -2.63
C MET A 134 -17.71 2.16 -4.09
N VAL A 135 -16.80 2.29 -5.05
CA VAL A 135 -17.15 2.22 -6.48
C VAL A 135 -17.64 0.82 -6.88
N TYR A 136 -17.00 -0.23 -6.34
CA TYR A 136 -17.45 -1.60 -6.55
C TYR A 136 -18.87 -1.84 -6.01
N SER A 137 -19.17 -1.36 -4.80
CA SER A 137 -20.52 -1.41 -4.21
C SER A 137 -21.54 -0.68 -5.12
N TYR A 138 -21.22 0.53 -5.58
CA TYR A 138 -22.07 1.24 -6.52
C TYR A 138 -22.32 0.44 -7.81
N LYS A 139 -21.26 -0.10 -8.43
CA LYS A 139 -21.38 -0.85 -9.69
C LYS A 139 -22.19 -2.15 -9.57
N THR A 140 -22.18 -2.77 -8.39
CA THR A 140 -22.84 -4.07 -8.14
C THR A 140 -24.22 -3.94 -7.51
N GLN A 141 -24.45 -2.91 -6.70
CA GLN A 141 -25.62 -2.76 -5.87
C GLN A 141 -26.39 -1.44 -6.11
N GLY A 142 -25.82 -0.49 -6.82
CA GLY A 142 -26.39 0.83 -7.09
C GLY A 142 -26.29 1.83 -5.94
N PHE A 143 -25.61 1.52 -4.86
CA PHE A 143 -25.39 2.40 -3.71
C PHE A 143 -24.00 2.22 -3.10
N ILE A 144 -23.62 3.17 -2.22
CA ILE A 144 -22.36 3.13 -1.47
C ILE A 144 -22.66 2.82 -0.01
N GLU A 145 -21.87 1.94 0.60
CA GLU A 145 -21.89 1.73 2.04
C GLU A 145 -20.69 2.41 2.69
N THR A 146 -20.94 3.14 3.79
CA THR A 146 -19.90 3.78 4.59
C THR A 146 -20.02 3.40 6.06
N ALA A 147 -18.87 3.46 6.75
CA ALA A 147 -18.82 3.35 8.21
C ALA A 147 -17.68 4.25 8.71
N ASN A 148 -17.87 4.83 9.90
CA ASN A 148 -16.87 5.73 10.50
C ASN A 148 -16.51 6.92 9.59
N ASP A 149 -17.49 7.65 9.13
CA ASP A 149 -17.42 8.72 8.13
C ASP A 149 -16.35 9.78 8.39
N TRP A 150 -16.00 10.03 9.65
CA TRP A 150 -15.06 11.05 10.14
C TRP A 150 -13.59 10.64 10.01
N ILE A 151 -13.29 9.37 9.80
CA ILE A 151 -11.92 8.86 9.74
C ILE A 151 -11.16 9.48 8.58
N LYS A 152 -9.93 9.91 8.88
CA LYS A 152 -8.97 10.43 7.92
C LYS A 152 -8.06 9.32 7.43
N ARG A 153 -7.85 9.27 6.13
CA ARG A 153 -6.98 8.27 5.50
C ARG A 153 -6.08 8.92 4.45
N PRO A 154 -4.79 8.58 4.45
CA PRO A 154 -3.93 8.91 3.32
C PRO A 154 -4.30 8.01 2.13
N ILE A 155 -4.54 8.61 0.99
CA ILE A 155 -4.85 7.93 -0.28
C ILE A 155 -3.69 8.14 -1.24
N LEU A 156 -3.24 7.04 -1.84
CA LEU A 156 -2.24 7.05 -2.90
C LEU A 156 -2.89 6.57 -4.20
N GLY A 157 -2.95 7.44 -5.19
CA GLY A 157 -3.43 7.07 -6.51
C GLY A 157 -2.42 6.20 -7.24
N THR A 158 -2.89 5.23 -8.03
CA THR A 158 -2.02 4.27 -8.74
C THR A 158 -1.06 4.96 -9.71
N GLN A 159 -1.47 6.04 -10.36
CA GLN A 159 -0.60 6.77 -11.28
C GLN A 159 0.52 7.50 -10.52
N ASP A 160 0.19 8.19 -9.42
CA ASP A 160 1.22 8.85 -8.60
C ASP A 160 2.23 7.85 -8.01
N LEU A 161 1.78 6.62 -7.67
CA LEU A 161 2.68 5.56 -7.22
C LEU A 161 3.66 5.17 -8.33
N VAL A 162 3.18 4.97 -9.56
CA VAL A 162 4.03 4.63 -10.70
C VAL A 162 5.00 5.76 -11.01
N ASP A 163 4.50 6.99 -11.05
CA ASP A 163 5.30 8.18 -11.35
C ASP A 163 6.38 8.42 -10.27
N ALA A 164 6.06 8.18 -8.99
CA ALA A 164 7.03 8.31 -7.89
C ALA A 164 8.16 7.29 -7.99
N ILE A 165 7.85 6.02 -8.30
CA ILE A 165 8.87 4.97 -8.49
C ILE A 165 9.72 5.30 -9.72
N ASP A 166 9.11 5.66 -10.84
CA ASP A 166 9.82 6.02 -12.07
C ASP A 166 10.75 7.23 -11.84
N HIS A 167 10.29 8.21 -11.05
CA HIS A 167 11.07 9.38 -10.69
C HIS A 167 12.31 9.02 -9.84
N ILE A 168 12.16 8.12 -8.86
CA ILE A 168 13.31 7.61 -8.07
C ILE A 168 14.32 6.92 -8.98
N LEU A 169 13.85 6.09 -9.93
CA LEU A 169 14.73 5.35 -10.85
C LEU A 169 15.53 6.26 -11.80
N LYS A 170 15.00 7.44 -12.12
CA LYS A 170 15.60 8.43 -13.01
C LYS A 170 16.37 9.52 -12.27
N HIS A 171 16.31 9.53 -10.94
CA HIS A 171 16.97 10.56 -10.15
C HIS A 171 18.49 10.35 -10.14
N ASP A 172 19.26 11.44 -10.28
CA ASP A 172 20.73 11.39 -10.38
C ASP A 172 21.40 10.86 -9.10
N GLN A 173 20.77 11.08 -7.95
CA GLN A 173 21.26 10.64 -6.65
C GLN A 173 20.29 9.69 -5.97
N ILE A 174 20.81 8.64 -5.35
CA ILE A 174 20.04 7.72 -4.52
C ILE A 174 19.96 8.29 -3.10
N HIS A 175 18.74 8.57 -2.65
CA HIS A 175 18.46 9.01 -1.28
C HIS A 175 17.84 7.86 -0.50
N THR A 176 18.64 7.23 0.37
CA THR A 176 18.23 6.07 1.16
C THR A 176 17.32 6.46 2.33
N GLY A 177 16.53 5.50 2.81
CA GLY A 177 15.63 5.67 3.96
C GLY A 177 14.16 5.41 3.65
N GLN A 178 13.28 5.73 4.62
CA GLN A 178 11.84 5.62 4.43
C GLN A 178 11.23 6.96 4.05
N PHE A 179 10.21 6.91 3.17
CA PHE A 179 9.48 8.05 2.68
C PHE A 179 7.98 7.78 2.71
N ASN A 180 7.21 8.69 3.27
CA ASN A 180 5.76 8.69 3.14
C ASN A 180 5.36 9.10 1.73
N ILE A 181 4.42 8.37 1.14
CA ILE A 181 3.83 8.75 -0.14
C ILE A 181 2.31 8.60 -0.12
N CYS A 182 1.61 9.69 -0.43
CA CYS A 182 0.18 9.72 -0.69
C CYS A 182 -0.14 10.84 -1.69
N SER A 183 -1.21 10.67 -2.47
CA SER A 183 -1.70 11.72 -3.37
C SER A 183 -2.40 12.81 -2.57
N PHE A 184 -3.22 12.42 -1.60
CA PHE A 184 -3.94 13.32 -0.70
C PHE A 184 -4.38 12.61 0.59
N ASN A 185 -4.75 13.41 1.59
CA ASN A 185 -5.43 12.93 2.80
C ASN A 185 -6.91 13.32 2.72
N SER A 186 -7.83 12.38 3.00
CA SER A 186 -9.27 12.64 2.95
C SER A 186 -10.03 11.89 4.03
N THR A 187 -11.24 12.32 4.32
CA THR A 187 -12.17 11.57 5.18
C THR A 187 -12.96 10.55 4.37
N VAL A 188 -13.48 9.52 5.04
CA VAL A 188 -14.41 8.55 4.44
C VAL A 188 -15.63 9.26 3.85
N SER A 189 -16.16 10.27 4.59
CA SER A 189 -17.30 11.07 4.17
C SER A 189 -17.05 11.85 2.88
N ASP A 190 -15.89 12.54 2.77
CA ASP A 190 -15.57 13.32 1.58
C ASP A 190 -15.46 12.44 0.33
N ILE A 191 -14.85 11.28 0.47
CA ILE A 191 -14.74 10.30 -0.61
C ILE A 191 -16.12 9.82 -1.04
N ALA A 192 -16.96 9.37 -0.10
CA ALA A 192 -18.29 8.86 -0.38
C ALA A 192 -19.20 9.93 -1.02
N ASN A 193 -19.16 11.16 -0.50
CA ASN A 193 -19.93 12.29 -1.05
C ASN A 193 -19.47 12.63 -2.48
N THR A 194 -18.17 12.60 -2.74
CA THR A 194 -17.64 12.86 -4.08
C THR A 194 -18.10 11.79 -5.07
N ILE A 195 -18.04 10.51 -4.71
CA ILE A 195 -18.53 9.43 -5.56
C ILE A 195 -20.05 9.57 -5.78
N SER A 196 -20.82 9.73 -4.68
CA SER A 196 -22.28 9.88 -4.74
C SER A 196 -22.71 11.03 -5.68
N LYS A 197 -22.04 12.19 -5.56
CA LYS A 197 -22.30 13.34 -6.45
C LYS A 197 -22.01 13.06 -7.91
N LYS A 198 -20.92 12.30 -8.20
CA LYS A 198 -20.54 11.99 -9.59
C LYS A 198 -21.48 11.01 -10.26
N VAL A 199 -21.99 10.02 -9.53
CA VAL A 199 -22.78 8.91 -10.12
C VAL A 199 -24.26 8.93 -9.74
N GLY A 200 -24.70 9.88 -8.90
CA GLY A 200 -26.09 10.03 -8.48
C GLY A 200 -26.61 8.92 -7.57
N CYS A 201 -25.75 8.24 -6.81
CA CYS A 201 -26.14 7.11 -5.95
C CYS A 201 -26.39 7.50 -4.49
N LYS A 202 -27.12 6.66 -3.75
CA LYS A 202 -27.36 6.82 -2.31
C LYS A 202 -26.14 6.36 -1.51
N ILE A 203 -25.93 6.98 -0.35
CA ILE A 203 -24.96 6.56 0.67
C ILE A 203 -25.74 5.92 1.83
N ILE A 204 -25.43 4.68 2.16
CA ILE A 204 -25.97 3.95 3.28
C ILE A 204 -24.92 3.92 4.39
N LYS A 205 -25.22 4.56 5.52
CA LYS A 205 -24.34 4.58 6.69
C LYS A 205 -24.57 3.35 7.55
N LYS A 206 -23.49 2.63 7.83
CA LYS A 206 -23.50 1.49 8.76
C LYS A 206 -22.83 1.89 10.08
N GLU A 207 -23.40 1.45 11.18
CA GLU A 207 -22.71 1.54 12.46
C GLU A 207 -21.53 0.56 12.48
N ASN A 208 -20.36 1.06 12.83
CA ASN A 208 -19.19 0.22 13.00
C ASN A 208 -18.37 0.70 14.21
N SER A 209 -18.27 -0.18 15.21
CA SER A 209 -17.50 0.06 16.44
C SER A 209 -16.05 -0.43 16.38
N LYS A 210 -15.61 -1.00 15.25
CA LYS A 210 -14.25 -1.52 15.13
C LYS A 210 -13.24 -0.39 15.19
N LYS A 211 -12.16 -0.60 15.93
CA LYS A 211 -10.99 0.29 15.93
C LYS A 211 -10.34 0.25 14.56
N VAL A 212 -10.27 1.42 13.91
CA VAL A 212 -9.71 1.60 12.57
C VAL A 212 -8.63 2.68 12.61
N TYR A 213 -7.80 2.72 11.60
CA TYR A 213 -6.81 3.78 11.45
C TYR A 213 -7.49 5.13 11.19
N ASP A 214 -7.04 6.16 11.89
CA ASP A 214 -7.47 7.54 11.70
C ASP A 214 -6.25 8.45 11.75
N PHE A 215 -5.56 8.62 10.62
CA PHE A 215 -4.39 9.48 10.53
C PHE A 215 -4.19 10.05 9.13
N LYS A 216 -3.38 11.07 9.06
CA LYS A 216 -2.84 11.68 7.83
C LYS A 216 -1.34 11.43 7.76
N ILE A 217 -0.75 11.49 6.57
CA ILE A 217 0.71 11.49 6.39
C ILE A 217 1.16 12.73 5.62
N SER A 218 2.38 13.17 5.90
CA SER A 218 3.06 14.24 5.17
C SER A 218 3.99 13.66 4.11
N ASN A 219 3.96 14.20 2.90
CA ASN A 219 4.90 13.87 1.82
C ASN A 219 6.11 14.79 1.80
N SER A 220 6.20 15.77 2.70
CA SER A 220 7.16 16.88 2.64
C SER A 220 8.62 16.41 2.48
N LYS A 221 8.98 15.28 3.10
CA LYS A 221 10.32 14.71 2.97
C LYS A 221 10.58 14.23 1.54
N PHE A 222 9.64 13.47 0.95
CA PHE A 222 9.75 12.95 -0.41
C PHE A 222 9.80 14.08 -1.43
N GLU A 223 8.87 15.02 -1.32
CA GLU A 223 8.77 16.18 -2.23
C GLU A 223 10.03 17.05 -2.20
N LYS A 224 10.57 17.32 -1.01
CA LYS A 224 11.77 18.13 -0.84
C LYS A 224 13.02 17.44 -1.40
N ILE A 225 13.17 16.15 -1.14
CA ILE A 225 14.40 15.41 -1.51
C ILE A 225 14.42 15.08 -3.00
N TYR A 226 13.28 14.62 -3.54
CA TYR A 226 13.19 14.21 -4.94
C TYR A 226 12.69 15.31 -5.88
N GLY A 227 12.24 16.47 -5.38
CA GLY A 227 11.62 17.50 -6.22
C GLY A 227 10.30 17.04 -6.88
N PHE A 228 9.68 15.99 -6.35
CA PHE A 228 8.48 15.36 -6.89
C PHE A 228 7.21 16.03 -6.35
N LYS A 229 6.18 16.09 -7.18
CA LYS A 229 4.84 16.54 -6.74
C LYS A 229 3.80 15.51 -7.13
N PHE A 230 3.00 15.09 -6.15
CA PHE A 230 1.82 14.26 -6.38
C PHE A 230 0.77 15.06 -7.12
N LYS A 231 0.16 14.47 -8.16
CA LYS A 231 -0.75 15.16 -9.09
C LYS A 231 -2.19 14.71 -9.00
N GLN A 232 -2.43 13.47 -8.52
CA GLN A 232 -3.77 12.95 -8.42
C GLN A 232 -4.50 13.55 -7.21
N ASP A 233 -5.71 13.98 -7.44
CA ASP A 233 -6.67 14.42 -6.44
C ASP A 233 -7.79 13.38 -6.22
N ILE A 234 -8.70 13.67 -5.31
CA ILE A 234 -9.84 12.80 -5.00
C ILE A 234 -10.69 12.53 -6.24
N SER A 235 -10.88 13.53 -7.11
CA SER A 235 -11.71 13.42 -8.31
C SER A 235 -11.08 12.49 -9.34
N SER A 236 -9.81 12.69 -9.66
CA SER A 236 -9.07 11.92 -10.67
C SER A 236 -8.92 10.45 -10.28
N VAL A 237 -8.65 10.15 -9.00
CA VAL A 237 -8.58 8.77 -8.51
C VAL A 237 -9.95 8.09 -8.61
N ILE A 238 -11.03 8.75 -8.18
CA ILE A 238 -12.39 8.23 -8.29
C ILE A 238 -12.78 7.99 -9.75
N ASP A 239 -12.52 8.94 -10.64
CA ASP A 239 -12.86 8.81 -12.08
C ASP A 239 -12.14 7.62 -12.72
N SER A 240 -10.88 7.39 -12.36
CA SER A 240 -10.12 6.24 -12.87
C SER A 240 -10.76 4.90 -12.50
N VAL A 241 -11.43 4.81 -11.33
CA VAL A 241 -12.10 3.59 -10.87
C VAL A 241 -13.54 3.50 -11.41
N ILE A 242 -14.27 4.61 -11.46
CA ILE A 242 -15.63 4.64 -12.01
C ILE A 242 -15.62 4.18 -13.49
N ASN A 243 -14.66 4.64 -14.26
CA ASN A 243 -14.55 4.34 -15.69
C ASN A 243 -13.96 2.94 -15.98
N SER A 244 -13.55 2.20 -14.94
CA SER A 244 -13.02 0.84 -15.09
C SER A 244 -14.12 -0.18 -15.35
N ASP A 245 -13.82 -1.21 -16.14
CA ASP A 245 -14.71 -2.37 -16.28
C ASP A 245 -14.80 -3.15 -14.97
N ILE A 246 -16.01 -3.65 -14.64
CA ILE A 246 -16.25 -4.39 -13.41
C ILE A 246 -15.43 -5.69 -13.32
N SER A 247 -15.13 -6.31 -14.46
CA SER A 247 -14.32 -7.53 -14.55
C SER A 247 -12.89 -7.36 -14.07
N LEU A 248 -12.42 -6.10 -13.96
CA LEU A 248 -11.08 -5.79 -13.42
C LEU A 248 -11.03 -5.83 -11.89
N PHE A 249 -12.19 -5.81 -11.23
CA PHE A 249 -12.24 -5.88 -9.77
C PHE A 249 -12.01 -7.30 -9.27
N ASN A 250 -11.11 -7.43 -8.34
CA ASN A 250 -10.74 -8.70 -7.73
C ASN A 250 -11.26 -8.78 -6.31
N GLU A 251 -12.22 -9.66 -6.08
CA GLU A 251 -12.69 -10.04 -4.74
C GLU A 251 -11.65 -10.95 -4.09
N ARG A 252 -10.76 -10.36 -3.32
CA ARG A 252 -9.73 -11.15 -2.61
C ARG A 252 -10.29 -12.04 -1.50
N SER A 253 -11.46 -11.71 -0.95
CA SER A 253 -12.08 -12.45 0.16
C SER A 253 -12.45 -13.89 -0.23
N GLY A 254 -13.04 -14.12 -1.40
CA GLY A 254 -13.43 -15.48 -1.86
C GLY A 254 -12.24 -16.32 -2.33
N ARG A 255 -11.39 -15.77 -3.18
CA ARG A 255 -10.23 -16.49 -3.74
C ARG A 255 -9.12 -16.76 -2.72
N PHE A 256 -9.11 -16.05 -1.61
CA PHE A 256 -8.15 -16.28 -0.53
C PHE A 256 -8.50 -17.54 0.26
N HIS A 257 -9.80 -17.78 0.50
CA HIS A 257 -10.30 -18.96 1.19
C HIS A 257 -10.00 -20.24 0.40
N ASP A 258 -10.25 -20.21 -0.91
CA ASP A 258 -10.06 -21.38 -1.78
C ASP A 258 -8.59 -21.76 -1.99
N ARG A 259 -7.66 -20.78 -1.97
CA ARG A 259 -6.22 -21.03 -2.10
C ARG A 259 -5.59 -21.57 -0.83
N LEU A 260 -6.12 -21.22 0.33
CA LEU A 260 -5.58 -21.66 1.62
C LEU A 260 -6.01 -23.07 1.98
N LEU A 261 -7.16 -23.54 1.47
CA LEU A 261 -7.60 -24.92 1.60
C LEU A 261 -6.73 -25.88 0.77
N ASN A 262 -6.15 -25.40 -0.33
CA ASN A 262 -5.27 -26.19 -1.21
C ASN A 262 -3.78 -26.19 -0.80
N ASP A 263 -3.36 -25.36 0.16
CA ASP A 263 -1.97 -25.34 0.68
C ASP A 263 -1.75 -26.36 1.83
N HIS A 264 -2.76 -27.17 2.17
CA HIS A 264 -2.71 -28.25 3.16
C HIS A 264 -2.75 -29.66 2.55
N LEU A 265 -2.64 -29.79 1.21
CA LEU A 265 -2.48 -31.07 0.51
C LEU A 265 -1.05 -31.19 -0.05
#